data_95c434d55bc4ce07215e0ef397784c26
#
_entry.id   95c434d55bc4ce07215e0ef397784c26
#
_cell.length_a   1.000
_cell.length_b   1.000
_cell.length_c   1.000
_cell.angle_alpha   90.00
_cell.angle_beta   90.00
_cell.angle_gamma   90.00
#
_symmetry.space_group_name_H-M   'P 1'
#
loop_
_entity.id
_entity.type
_entity.pdbx_description
1 polymer ?
#
loop_
_entity_poly.entity_id
_entity_poly.type
_entity_poly.pdbx_seq_one_letter_code
_entity_poly.pdbx_strand_id
1 'polypeptide(L)'
;PFLYAIALGLLLQRTGWQLPMPLAKAAQVAGDGLVPIALVTLGAQLGQVTWSGRARTMVAATIMRLAVAPAVAFCLLKALGWSGLVAQHLMISSSFPSAINAALMAIEYDNEPDFAAQAVMTATLLSALTVAITIFVARAAF
;
A
#
# COMPACT_ATOMS: atom_id res chain seq x y z
N PRO A 1 2.71 13.76 12.36
CA PRO A 1 3.96 13.14 12.83
C PRO A 1 4.71 12.45 11.68
N PHE A 2 4.04 11.74 10.78
CA PHE A 2 4.63 10.97 9.69
C PHE A 2 5.55 11.79 8.76
N LEU A 3 5.11 12.98 8.34
CA LEU A 3 5.88 13.90 7.49
C LEU A 3 7.18 14.36 8.15
N TYR A 4 7.13 14.61 9.46
CA TYR A 4 8.33 15.01 10.22
C TYR A 4 9.37 13.89 10.29
N ALA A 5 8.93 12.64 10.43
CA ALA A 5 9.82 11.48 10.44
C ALA A 5 10.53 11.30 9.08
N ILE A 6 9.78 11.46 7.97
CA ILE A 6 10.35 11.42 6.61
C ILE A 6 11.36 12.56 6.41
N ALA A 7 10.98 13.78 6.78
CA ALA A 7 11.86 14.94 6.64
C ALA A 7 13.15 14.78 7.44
N LEU A 8 13.05 14.28 8.69
CA LEU A 8 14.20 13.99 9.54
C LEU A 8 15.11 12.91 8.93
N GLY A 9 14.53 11.83 8.41
CA GLY A 9 15.28 10.78 7.73
C GLY A 9 16.05 11.28 6.51
N LEU A 10 15.41 12.11 5.68
CA LEU A 10 16.05 12.72 4.51
C LEU A 10 17.16 13.70 4.90
N LEU A 11 16.96 14.48 5.96
CA LEU A 11 17.98 15.40 6.48
C LEU A 11 19.20 14.62 7.00
N LEU A 12 18.99 13.57 7.77
CA LEU A 12 20.08 12.70 8.27
C LEU A 12 20.85 12.06 7.11
N GLN A 13 20.14 11.59 6.08
CA GLN A 13 20.76 11.01 4.89
C GLN A 13 21.61 12.05 4.13
N ARG A 14 21.12 13.30 3.98
CA ARG A 14 21.85 14.36 3.26
C ARG A 14 23.06 14.90 4.03
N THR A 15 22.96 14.98 5.35
CA THR A 15 24.06 15.47 6.20
C THR A 15 25.15 14.43 6.41
N GLY A 16 24.92 13.17 6.03
CA GLY A 16 25.85 12.06 6.27
C GLY A 16 26.07 11.77 7.75
N TRP A 17 25.23 12.33 8.63
CA TRP A 17 25.36 12.16 10.06
C TRP A 17 24.92 10.75 10.46
N GLN A 18 25.90 9.99 10.94
CA GLN A 18 25.61 8.63 11.41
C GLN A 18 25.02 8.70 12.81
N LEU A 19 23.82 8.13 12.98
CA LEU A 19 23.22 7.97 14.29
C LEU A 19 24.12 7.06 15.17
N PRO A 20 24.27 7.38 16.47
CA PRO A 20 24.92 6.47 17.41
C PRO A 20 24.30 5.07 17.30
N MET A 21 25.15 4.04 17.35
CA MET A 21 24.76 2.65 17.11
C MET A 21 23.51 2.19 17.91
N PRO A 22 23.33 2.57 19.20
CA PRO A 22 22.12 2.22 19.95
C PRO A 22 20.83 2.82 19.37
N LEU A 23 20.89 4.09 18.92
CA LEU A 23 19.72 4.77 18.33
C LEU A 23 19.40 4.22 16.95
N ALA A 24 20.40 3.93 16.13
CA ALA A 24 20.21 3.31 14.84
C ALA A 24 19.54 1.92 14.97
N LYS A 25 20.01 1.12 15.94
CA LYS A 25 19.45 -0.21 16.22
C LYS A 25 18.03 -0.13 16.77
N ALA A 26 17.73 0.82 17.64
CA ALA A 26 16.38 1.04 18.15
C ALA A 26 15.42 1.47 17.03
N ALA A 27 15.83 2.37 16.15
CA ALA A 27 15.03 2.80 15.00
C ALA A 27 14.79 1.64 14.02
N GLN A 28 15.78 0.78 13.80
CA GLN A 28 15.65 -0.39 12.96
C GLN A 28 14.62 -1.39 13.55
N VAL A 29 14.75 -1.74 14.84
CA VAL A 29 13.82 -2.65 15.52
C VAL A 29 12.37 -2.09 15.49
N ALA A 30 12.21 -0.78 15.68
CA ALA A 30 10.91 -0.13 15.58
C ALA A 30 10.35 -0.22 14.14
N GLY A 31 11.19 -0.02 13.13
CA GLY A 31 10.83 -0.16 11.72
C GLY A 31 10.42 -1.59 11.36
N ASP A 32 11.20 -2.58 11.79
CA ASP A 32 10.92 -4.00 11.55
C ASP A 32 9.63 -4.46 12.24
N GLY A 33 9.30 -3.87 13.39
CA GLY A 33 8.06 -4.13 14.13
C GLY A 33 6.80 -3.49 13.53
N LEU A 34 6.95 -2.47 12.67
CA LEU A 34 5.81 -1.70 12.15
C LEU A 34 4.83 -2.57 11.35
N VAL A 35 5.31 -3.40 10.44
CA VAL A 35 4.46 -4.26 9.61
C VAL A 35 3.73 -5.32 10.43
N PRO A 36 4.38 -6.10 11.30
CA PRO A 36 3.68 -7.06 12.17
C PRO A 36 2.61 -6.39 13.06
N ILE A 37 2.92 -5.26 13.68
CA ILE A 37 1.97 -4.54 14.55
C ILE A 37 0.78 -4.03 13.72
N ALA A 38 1.03 -3.46 12.56
CA ALA A 38 -0.03 -3.00 11.67
C ALA A 38 -0.96 -4.14 11.22
N LEU A 39 -0.40 -5.31 10.90
CA LEU A 39 -1.19 -6.49 10.52
C LEU A 39 -2.03 -7.03 11.69
N VAL A 40 -1.47 -7.07 12.90
CA VAL A 40 -2.22 -7.48 14.10
C VAL A 40 -3.34 -6.49 14.39
N THR A 41 -3.07 -5.19 14.31
CA THR A 41 -4.08 -4.14 14.53
C THR A 41 -5.22 -4.26 13.51
N LEU A 42 -4.90 -4.45 12.23
CA LEU A 42 -5.90 -4.69 11.20
C LEU A 42 -6.71 -5.97 11.45
N GLY A 43 -6.05 -7.05 11.83
CA GLY A 43 -6.71 -8.31 12.15
C GLY A 43 -7.69 -8.16 13.34
N ALA A 44 -7.27 -7.45 14.38
CA ALA A 44 -8.12 -7.17 15.54
C ALA A 44 -9.33 -6.31 15.18
N GLN A 45 -9.15 -5.30 14.33
CA GLN A 45 -10.24 -4.46 13.84
C GLN A 45 -11.23 -5.23 12.98
N LEU A 46 -10.72 -6.12 12.11
CA LEU A 46 -11.60 -6.97 11.30
C LEU A 46 -12.48 -7.89 12.12
N GLY A 47 -12.00 -8.34 13.28
CA GLY A 47 -12.81 -9.12 14.22
C GLY A 47 -13.97 -8.34 14.87
N GLN A 48 -13.93 -7.02 14.83
CA GLN A 48 -14.94 -6.13 15.40
C GLN A 48 -15.86 -5.50 14.36
N VAL A 49 -15.50 -5.63 13.07
CA VAL A 49 -16.24 -5.00 11.96
C VAL A 49 -17.59 -5.66 11.77
N THR A 50 -18.65 -4.89 11.94
CA THR A 50 -19.98 -5.25 11.47
C THR A 50 -20.05 -5.00 9.95
N TRP A 51 -20.38 -6.03 9.18
CA TRP A 51 -20.50 -5.90 7.73
C TRP A 51 -21.54 -4.83 7.39
N SER A 52 -21.07 -3.66 6.96
CA SER A 52 -21.95 -2.62 6.47
C SER A 52 -22.51 -3.07 5.12
N GLY A 53 -23.83 -2.89 4.90
CA GLY A 53 -24.51 -3.29 3.67
C GLY A 53 -24.06 -2.56 2.38
N ARG A 54 -22.88 -1.94 2.37
CA ARG A 54 -22.28 -1.19 1.25
C ARG A 54 -21.41 -2.06 0.33
N ALA A 55 -21.75 -3.33 0.17
CA ALA A 55 -21.01 -4.28 -0.68
C ALA A 55 -20.76 -3.73 -2.10
N ARG A 56 -21.73 -3.03 -2.69
CA ARG A 56 -21.57 -2.45 -4.03
C ARG A 56 -20.46 -1.40 -4.11
N THR A 57 -20.38 -0.50 -3.13
CA THR A 57 -19.34 0.55 -3.07
C THR A 57 -17.96 -0.07 -2.84
N MET A 58 -17.90 -1.09 -2.00
CA MET A 58 -16.67 -1.84 -1.71
C MET A 58 -16.15 -2.57 -2.97
N VAL A 59 -17.03 -3.27 -3.68
CA VAL A 59 -16.68 -3.94 -4.95
C VAL A 59 -16.21 -2.91 -5.98
N ALA A 60 -16.90 -1.78 -6.12
CA ALA A 60 -16.49 -0.72 -7.03
C ALA A 60 -15.10 -0.16 -6.68
N ALA A 61 -14.84 0.13 -5.41
CA ALA A 61 -13.53 0.62 -4.95
C ALA A 61 -12.41 -0.41 -5.22
N THR A 62 -12.69 -1.69 -4.98
CA THR A 62 -11.75 -2.78 -5.23
C THR A 62 -11.45 -2.94 -6.72
N ILE A 63 -12.47 -2.91 -7.59
CA ILE A 63 -12.29 -2.97 -9.05
C ILE A 63 -11.50 -1.77 -9.55
N MET A 64 -11.83 -0.55 -9.10
CA MET A 64 -11.07 0.65 -9.44
C MET A 64 -9.60 0.50 -9.08
N ARG A 65 -9.29 -0.02 -7.92
CA ARG A 65 -7.91 -0.14 -7.44
C ARG A 65 -7.14 -1.28 -8.11
N LEU A 66 -7.75 -2.45 -8.25
CA LEU A 66 -7.04 -3.65 -8.70
C LEU A 66 -7.10 -3.90 -10.20
N ALA A 67 -8.08 -3.33 -10.91
CA ALA A 67 -8.22 -3.50 -12.35
C ALA A 67 -7.96 -2.21 -13.13
N VAL A 68 -8.62 -1.10 -12.75
CA VAL A 68 -8.50 0.16 -13.51
C VAL A 68 -7.12 0.78 -13.33
N ALA A 69 -6.57 0.78 -12.10
CA ALA A 69 -5.26 1.39 -11.88
C ALA A 69 -4.12 0.73 -12.70
N PRO A 70 -3.95 -0.61 -12.72
CA PRO A 70 -2.96 -1.22 -13.59
C PRO A 70 -3.27 -1.10 -15.09
N ALA A 71 -4.55 -1.07 -15.49
CA ALA A 71 -4.91 -0.83 -16.89
C ALA A 71 -4.50 0.58 -17.35
N VAL A 72 -4.77 1.60 -16.54
CA VAL A 72 -4.33 2.98 -16.81
C VAL A 72 -2.80 3.07 -16.83
N ALA A 73 -2.12 2.45 -15.86
CA ALA A 73 -0.66 2.41 -15.82
C ALA A 73 -0.09 1.76 -17.09
N PHE A 74 -0.67 0.65 -17.54
CA PHE A 74 -0.28 -0.01 -18.79
C PHE A 74 -0.41 0.91 -20.01
N CYS A 75 -1.57 1.57 -20.16
CA CYS A 75 -1.81 2.50 -21.26
C CYS A 75 -0.82 3.68 -21.23
N LEU A 76 -0.57 4.25 -20.06
CA LEU A 76 0.35 5.37 -19.89
C LEU A 76 1.79 4.96 -20.20
N LEU A 77 2.26 3.83 -19.70
CA LEU A 77 3.62 3.35 -19.97
C LEU A 77 3.85 3.09 -21.46
N LYS A 78 2.85 2.50 -22.14
CA LYS A 78 2.89 2.30 -23.60
C LYS A 78 2.87 3.63 -24.37
N ALA A 79 2.02 4.56 -23.98
CA ALA A 79 1.93 5.89 -24.60
C ALA A 79 3.22 6.71 -24.45
N LEU A 80 3.91 6.58 -23.31
CA LEU A 80 5.18 7.24 -23.03
C LEU A 80 6.40 6.51 -23.65
N GLY A 81 6.19 5.35 -24.26
CA GLY A 81 7.26 4.55 -24.87
C GLY A 81 8.23 3.95 -23.85
N TRP A 82 7.82 3.83 -22.58
CA TRP A 82 8.67 3.26 -21.55
C TRP A 82 8.71 1.73 -21.67
N SER A 83 9.91 1.17 -21.52
CA SER A 83 10.16 -0.26 -21.62
C SER A 83 11.21 -0.71 -20.60
N GLY A 84 11.36 -2.04 -20.45
CA GLY A 84 12.34 -2.66 -19.57
C GLY A 84 11.91 -2.67 -18.10
N LEU A 85 12.88 -2.91 -17.22
CA LEU A 85 12.66 -3.15 -15.79
C LEU A 85 11.88 -2.04 -15.09
N VAL A 86 12.10 -0.78 -15.44
CA VAL A 86 11.42 0.37 -14.81
C VAL A 86 9.92 0.33 -15.12
N ALA A 87 9.55 0.10 -16.38
CA ALA A 87 8.16 -0.01 -16.79
C ALA A 87 7.46 -1.20 -16.12
N GLN A 88 8.13 -2.36 -16.03
CA GLN A 88 7.61 -3.53 -15.31
C GLN A 88 7.35 -3.22 -13.84
N HIS A 89 8.30 -2.60 -13.15
CA HIS A 89 8.14 -2.25 -11.72
C HIS A 89 7.00 -1.25 -11.49
N LEU A 90 6.88 -0.23 -12.32
CA LEU A 90 5.79 0.75 -12.21
C LEU A 90 4.42 0.11 -12.44
N MET A 91 4.33 -0.79 -13.42
CA MET A 91 3.11 -1.53 -13.69
C MET A 91 2.73 -2.44 -12.51
N ILE A 92 3.68 -3.21 -11.97
CA ILE A 92 3.43 -4.09 -10.82
C ILE A 92 3.03 -3.27 -9.59
N SER A 93 3.71 -2.15 -9.34
CA SER A 93 3.39 -1.25 -8.21
C SER A 93 1.99 -0.67 -8.30
N SER A 94 1.48 -0.41 -9.51
CA SER A 94 0.12 0.10 -9.71
C SER A 94 -0.97 -0.91 -9.34
N SER A 95 -0.66 -2.21 -9.32
CA SER A 95 -1.60 -3.29 -8.97
C SER A 95 -1.66 -3.61 -7.47
N PHE A 96 -0.85 -2.94 -6.64
CA PHE A 96 -0.88 -3.17 -5.20
C PHE A 96 -2.19 -2.68 -4.57
N PRO A 97 -2.70 -3.41 -3.57
CA PRO A 97 -3.93 -3.03 -2.87
C PRO A 97 -3.77 -1.70 -2.12
N SER A 98 -4.88 -1.17 -1.62
CA SER A 98 -4.88 0.02 -0.79
C SER A 98 -3.97 -0.15 0.42
N ALA A 99 -3.21 0.89 0.74
CA ALA A 99 -2.26 0.84 1.85
C ALA A 99 -2.97 0.71 3.20
N ILE A 100 -2.42 -0.09 4.08
CA ILE A 100 -2.84 -0.21 5.49
C ILE A 100 -2.93 1.16 6.17
N ASN A 101 -2.01 2.06 5.83
CA ASN A 101 -1.99 3.41 6.35
C ASN A 101 -3.28 4.20 6.05
N ALA A 102 -3.97 3.92 4.96
CA ALA A 102 -5.25 4.55 4.65
C ALA A 102 -6.34 4.15 5.65
N ALA A 103 -6.38 2.87 6.04
CA ALA A 103 -7.31 2.40 7.07
C ALA A 103 -6.96 2.97 8.46
N LEU A 104 -5.68 3.03 8.82
CA LEU A 104 -5.23 3.63 10.08
C LEU A 104 -5.59 5.12 10.15
N MET A 105 -5.42 5.86 9.05
CA MET A 105 -5.85 7.26 8.97
C MET A 105 -7.38 7.41 9.11
N ALA A 106 -8.15 6.53 8.48
CA ALA A 106 -9.60 6.55 8.61
C ALA A 106 -10.05 6.36 10.06
N ILE A 107 -9.32 5.57 10.84
CA ILE A 107 -9.57 5.38 12.28
C ILE A 107 -9.15 6.62 13.07
N GLU A 108 -7.96 7.16 12.81
CA GLU A 108 -7.45 8.32 13.53
C GLU A 108 -8.35 9.56 13.36
N TYR A 109 -8.95 9.70 12.18
CA TYR A 109 -9.84 10.83 11.86
C TYR A 109 -11.34 10.49 11.96
N ASP A 110 -11.68 9.32 12.47
CA ASP A 110 -13.07 8.83 12.61
C ASP A 110 -13.89 8.96 11.31
N ASN A 111 -13.24 8.65 10.18
CA ASN A 111 -13.83 8.75 8.85
C ASN A 111 -14.13 7.38 8.25
N GLU A 112 -15.30 6.84 8.57
CA GLU A 112 -15.77 5.52 8.09
C GLU A 112 -14.75 4.39 8.31
N PRO A 113 -14.23 4.20 9.54
CA PRO A 113 -13.15 3.26 9.83
C PRO A 113 -13.49 1.81 9.45
N ASP A 114 -14.73 1.39 9.67
CA ASP A 114 -15.21 0.06 9.33
C ASP A 114 -15.18 -0.19 7.82
N PHE A 115 -15.62 0.77 7.03
CA PHE A 115 -15.57 0.68 5.57
C PHE A 115 -14.13 0.64 5.05
N ALA A 116 -13.24 1.48 5.60
CA ALA A 116 -11.85 1.53 5.22
C ALA A 116 -11.13 0.20 5.52
N ALA A 117 -11.36 -0.38 6.71
CA ALA A 117 -10.78 -1.67 7.10
C ALA A 117 -11.27 -2.81 6.19
N GLN A 118 -12.57 -2.87 5.90
CA GLN A 118 -13.16 -3.85 4.98
C GLN A 118 -12.62 -3.71 3.56
N ALA A 119 -12.50 -2.49 3.06
CA ALA A 119 -11.99 -2.22 1.72
C ALA A 119 -10.53 -2.65 1.57
N VAL A 120 -9.68 -2.35 2.56
CA VAL A 120 -8.27 -2.77 2.57
C VAL A 120 -8.16 -4.29 2.60
N MET A 121 -8.92 -4.97 3.46
CA MET A 121 -8.90 -6.44 3.54
C MET A 121 -9.34 -7.08 2.23
N THR A 122 -10.50 -6.67 1.71
CA THR A 122 -11.04 -7.23 0.46
C THR A 122 -10.08 -7.01 -0.70
N ALA A 123 -9.51 -5.79 -0.81
CA ALA A 123 -8.51 -5.50 -1.82
C ALA A 123 -7.24 -6.32 -1.63
N THR A 124 -6.78 -6.55 -0.40
CA THR A 124 -5.58 -7.35 -0.12
C THR A 124 -5.77 -8.82 -0.48
N LEU A 125 -6.90 -9.42 -0.13
CA LEU A 125 -7.20 -10.80 -0.49
C LEU A 125 -7.28 -11.00 -2.02
N LEU A 126 -7.95 -10.08 -2.71
CA LEU A 126 -8.10 -10.14 -4.17
C LEU A 126 -6.80 -9.75 -4.90
N SER A 127 -5.92 -8.96 -4.28
CA SER A 127 -4.66 -8.55 -4.89
C SER A 127 -3.73 -9.72 -5.15
N ALA A 128 -3.79 -10.79 -4.38
CA ALA A 128 -2.96 -11.97 -4.62
C ALA A 128 -3.14 -12.51 -6.05
N LEU A 129 -4.38 -12.53 -6.56
CA LEU A 129 -4.67 -12.96 -7.92
C LEU A 129 -4.32 -11.87 -8.94
N THR A 130 -4.72 -10.61 -8.68
CA THR A 130 -4.51 -9.51 -9.64
C THR A 130 -3.05 -9.15 -9.80
N VAL A 131 -2.25 -9.18 -8.73
CA VAL A 131 -0.79 -8.95 -8.80
C VAL A 131 -0.12 -10.04 -9.62
N ALA A 132 -0.49 -11.32 -9.44
CA ALA A 132 0.05 -12.42 -10.23
C ALA A 132 -0.23 -12.24 -11.73
N ILE A 133 -1.46 -11.87 -12.10
CA ILE A 133 -1.84 -11.55 -13.49
C ILE A 133 -1.03 -10.36 -14.01
N THR A 134 -0.91 -9.29 -13.21
CA THR A 134 -0.18 -8.09 -13.62
C THR A 134 1.30 -8.36 -13.83
N ILE A 135 1.94 -9.19 -13.00
CA ILE A 135 3.33 -9.61 -13.19
C ILE A 135 3.50 -10.35 -14.52
N PHE A 136 2.58 -11.27 -14.84
CA PHE A 136 2.61 -12.00 -16.10
C PHE A 136 2.48 -11.06 -17.30
N VAL A 137 1.51 -10.15 -17.25
CA VAL A 137 1.29 -9.14 -18.32
C VAL A 137 2.48 -8.18 -18.44
N ALA A 138 3.04 -7.72 -17.32
CA ALA A 138 4.19 -6.80 -17.32
C ALA A 138 5.42 -7.43 -17.99
N ARG A 139 5.69 -8.70 -17.69
CA ARG A 139 6.81 -9.44 -18.30
C ARG A 139 6.62 -9.75 -19.78
N ALA A 140 5.36 -9.92 -20.22
CA ALA A 140 5.04 -10.17 -21.62
C ALA A 140 5.02 -8.91 -22.47
N ALA A 141 4.73 -7.75 -21.86
CA ALA A 141 4.49 -6.50 -22.57
C ALA A 141 5.68 -5.53 -22.60
N PHE A 142 6.60 -5.65 -21.64
CA PHE A 142 7.77 -4.78 -21.43
C PHE A 142 9.04 -5.58 -21.21
#